data_3610eb568175bf1f839a031de1d53425
#
_entry.id   3610eb568175bf1f839a031de1d53425
#
_cell.length_a   1.000
_cell.length_b   1.000
_cell.length_c   1.000
_cell.angle_alpha   90.00
_cell.angle_beta   90.00
_cell.angle_gamma   90.00
#
_symmetry.space_group_name_H-M   'P 1'
#
loop_
_entity.id
_entity.type
_entity.pdbx_description
1 polymer ?
#
loop_
_entity_poly.entity_id
_entity_poly.type
_entity_poly.pdbx_seq_one_letter_code
_entity_poly.pdbx_strand_id
1 'polypeptide(L)'
;MKNILFVASECVPFIKTGGLADVVGSLPKYFPKEYFDVRVVIPKYAGIKEQFRNQMQYVTNFYMDLNWRQQYVGIFEMEYEGIKFYFIDNEEHFGGSTPYAGMPWDLEKFAYFSKAALSILPTIGFRPDLIHCHDWQTGLVPVYLHERFQADEFYRGIKTVMTIHNLKFQGIWDRKTIQSITGLSDYYFTPDKLEFKHDASYLKGGLVYADAITTVSNTYAQEIQTPFYGEGLDGLMCARANDLRGIVNGLDYNEWNPETDAQIAKNFNVKNFRKEKVKNKLALQEELSLIHISEPTRLALI
;
A
#
# COMPACT_ATOMS: atom_id res chain seq x y z
N MET A 1 3.34 20.95 -13.48
CA MET A 1 2.54 19.81 -12.99
C MET A 1 3.49 18.88 -12.26
N LYS A 2 3.10 18.35 -11.09
CA LYS A 2 3.91 17.41 -10.31
C LYS A 2 3.46 15.99 -10.60
N ASN A 3 4.41 15.10 -10.80
CA ASN A 3 4.17 13.70 -11.10
C ASN A 3 4.24 12.87 -9.80
N ILE A 4 3.18 12.14 -9.47
CA ILE A 4 3.11 11.30 -8.28
C ILE A 4 2.84 9.86 -8.71
N LEU A 5 3.65 8.93 -8.21
CA LEU A 5 3.44 7.51 -8.39
C LEU A 5 3.01 6.85 -7.08
N PHE A 6 1.85 6.25 -7.04
CA PHE A 6 1.46 5.34 -5.96
C PHE A 6 1.96 3.94 -6.28
N VAL A 7 2.62 3.31 -5.32
CA VAL A 7 3.07 1.92 -5.42
C VAL A 7 2.46 1.13 -4.27
N ALA A 8 1.65 0.13 -4.57
CA ALA A 8 0.91 -0.63 -3.56
C ALA A 8 0.71 -2.09 -3.97
N SER A 9 0.53 -2.96 -2.98
CA SER A 9 0.24 -4.38 -3.20
C SER A 9 -1.19 -4.64 -3.64
N GLU A 10 -2.12 -3.74 -3.34
CA GLU A 10 -3.54 -3.89 -3.65
C GLU A 10 -4.20 -2.53 -3.87
N CYS A 11 -5.32 -2.51 -4.59
CA CYS A 11 -6.08 -1.31 -4.91
C CYS A 11 -7.50 -1.69 -5.35
N VAL A 12 -8.54 -1.05 -4.78
CA VAL A 12 -9.90 -1.14 -5.32
C VAL A 12 -9.98 -0.43 -6.68
N PRO A 13 -10.79 -0.93 -7.63
CA PRO A 13 -11.69 -2.08 -7.54
C PRO A 13 -11.04 -3.39 -7.97
N PHE A 14 -9.74 -3.43 -8.23
CA PHE A 14 -9.02 -4.54 -8.85
C PHE A 14 -8.85 -5.71 -7.90
N ILE A 15 -8.27 -5.44 -6.73
CA ILE A 15 -8.01 -6.45 -5.70
C ILE A 15 -7.99 -5.79 -4.31
N LYS A 16 -8.59 -6.44 -3.31
CA LYS A 16 -8.71 -5.92 -1.95
C LYS A 16 -8.67 -7.04 -0.94
N THR A 17 -7.85 -6.86 0.09
CA THR A 17 -7.88 -7.67 1.31
C THR A 17 -8.10 -6.80 2.56
N GLY A 18 -7.74 -5.51 2.50
CA GLY A 18 -7.85 -4.59 3.63
C GLY A 18 -8.05 -3.13 3.22
N GLY A 19 -7.98 -2.24 4.23
CA GLY A 19 -8.21 -0.81 4.04
C GLY A 19 -7.13 -0.09 3.21
N LEU A 20 -5.94 -0.69 3.04
CA LEU A 20 -4.91 -0.17 2.15
C LEU A 20 -5.46 -0.03 0.72
N ALA A 21 -6.18 -1.05 0.23
CA ALA A 21 -6.76 -1.04 -1.11
C ALA A 21 -7.76 0.11 -1.30
N ASP A 22 -8.54 0.44 -0.27
CA ASP A 22 -9.49 1.57 -0.31
C ASP A 22 -8.75 2.90 -0.45
N VAL A 23 -7.69 3.10 0.30
CA VAL A 23 -6.89 4.33 0.24
C VAL A 23 -6.24 4.50 -1.13
N VAL A 24 -5.61 3.44 -1.66
CA VAL A 24 -4.92 3.48 -2.96
C VAL A 24 -5.91 3.66 -4.12
N GLY A 25 -7.11 3.12 -4.01
CA GLY A 25 -8.16 3.28 -5.05
C GLY A 25 -8.90 4.61 -4.97
N SER A 26 -8.89 5.29 -3.82
CA SER A 26 -9.65 6.52 -3.62
C SER A 26 -8.79 7.77 -3.66
N LEU A 27 -7.72 7.84 -2.88
CA LEU A 27 -6.91 9.04 -2.69
C LEU A 27 -6.38 9.65 -4.01
N PRO A 28 -5.90 8.89 -5.01
CA PRO A 28 -5.42 9.44 -6.28
C PRO A 28 -6.44 10.33 -7.00
N LYS A 29 -7.72 10.04 -6.87
CA LYS A 29 -8.80 10.76 -7.55
C LYS A 29 -9.01 12.18 -7.02
N TYR A 30 -8.58 12.45 -5.78
CA TYR A 30 -8.77 13.74 -5.11
C TYR A 30 -7.63 14.72 -5.31
N PHE A 31 -6.56 14.32 -6.02
CA PHE A 31 -5.52 15.26 -6.42
C PHE A 31 -6.00 16.12 -7.59
N PRO A 32 -5.93 17.47 -7.50
CA PRO A 32 -6.35 18.34 -8.62
C PRO A 32 -5.47 18.07 -9.85
N LYS A 33 -6.09 17.62 -10.94
CA LYS A 33 -5.41 17.26 -12.20
C LYS A 33 -4.67 18.43 -12.87
N GLU A 34 -5.02 19.65 -12.51
CA GLU A 34 -4.33 20.87 -12.99
C GLU A 34 -2.90 20.97 -12.45
N TYR A 35 -2.64 20.40 -11.26
CA TYR A 35 -1.36 20.48 -10.57
C TYR A 35 -0.61 19.16 -10.52
N PHE A 36 -1.32 18.03 -10.61
CA PHE A 36 -0.76 16.69 -10.38
C PHE A 36 -1.14 15.71 -11.50
N ASP A 37 -0.14 14.98 -12.02
CA ASP A 37 -0.33 13.72 -12.75
C ASP A 37 -0.09 12.58 -11.75
N VAL A 38 -1.18 11.93 -11.31
CA VAL A 38 -1.12 10.83 -10.34
C VAL A 38 -1.36 9.52 -11.06
N ARG A 39 -0.41 8.59 -10.92
CA ARG A 39 -0.51 7.24 -11.49
C ARG A 39 -0.31 6.19 -10.40
N VAL A 40 -0.80 4.99 -10.64
CA VAL A 40 -0.77 3.89 -9.68
C VAL A 40 -0.11 2.68 -10.31
N VAL A 41 0.76 2.01 -9.56
CA VAL A 41 1.37 0.73 -9.93
C VAL A 41 0.96 -0.33 -8.90
N ILE A 42 0.40 -1.44 -9.38
CA ILE A 42 0.08 -2.63 -8.59
C ILE A 42 0.50 -3.90 -9.32
N PRO A 43 0.65 -5.04 -8.64
CA PRO A 43 0.84 -6.32 -9.30
C PRO A 43 -0.40 -6.75 -10.10
N LYS A 44 -0.18 -7.41 -11.25
CA LYS A 44 -1.24 -8.03 -12.06
C LYS A 44 -1.57 -9.42 -11.53
N TYR A 45 -2.32 -9.48 -10.42
CA TYR A 45 -2.72 -10.76 -9.87
C TYR A 45 -3.73 -11.50 -10.73
N ALA A 46 -3.63 -12.84 -10.76
CA ALA A 46 -4.63 -13.68 -11.41
C ALA A 46 -6.03 -13.53 -10.77
N GLY A 47 -6.10 -13.15 -9.48
CA GLY A 47 -7.34 -12.89 -8.77
C GLY A 47 -8.08 -11.60 -9.16
N ILE A 48 -7.49 -10.73 -9.98
CA ILE A 48 -8.19 -9.55 -10.51
C ILE A 48 -9.34 -10.04 -11.42
N LYS A 49 -10.54 -9.49 -11.19
CA LYS A 49 -11.74 -9.89 -11.94
C LYS A 49 -11.53 -9.76 -13.45
N GLU A 50 -12.05 -10.72 -14.20
CA GLU A 50 -11.89 -10.81 -15.66
C GLU A 50 -12.34 -9.54 -16.39
N GLN A 51 -13.41 -8.91 -15.94
CA GLN A 51 -13.89 -7.66 -16.50
C GLN A 51 -12.84 -6.53 -16.52
N PHE A 52 -11.92 -6.50 -15.56
CA PHE A 52 -10.83 -5.55 -15.54
C PHE A 52 -9.64 -6.06 -16.35
N ARG A 53 -9.29 -7.34 -16.22
CA ARG A 53 -8.18 -7.93 -16.97
C ARG A 53 -8.33 -7.78 -18.48
N ASN A 54 -9.57 -7.92 -18.99
CA ASN A 54 -9.88 -7.78 -20.42
C ASN A 54 -9.77 -6.34 -20.94
N GLN A 55 -9.74 -5.34 -20.04
CA GLN A 55 -9.54 -3.93 -20.41
C GLN A 55 -8.07 -3.50 -20.32
N MET A 56 -7.22 -4.31 -19.71
CA MET A 56 -5.79 -4.01 -19.61
C MET A 56 -5.12 -4.12 -20.98
N GLN A 57 -4.38 -3.09 -21.35
CA GLN A 57 -3.61 -3.07 -22.60
C GLN A 57 -2.17 -3.45 -22.29
N TYR A 58 -1.64 -4.40 -23.03
CA TYR A 58 -0.24 -4.75 -22.97
C TYR A 58 0.62 -3.62 -23.55
N VAL A 59 1.61 -3.18 -22.79
CA VAL A 59 2.54 -2.12 -23.19
C VAL A 59 3.82 -2.73 -23.75
N THR A 60 4.55 -3.48 -22.93
CA THR A 60 5.82 -4.12 -23.29
C THR A 60 6.29 -5.06 -22.17
N ASN A 61 7.44 -5.70 -22.38
CA ASN A 61 8.16 -6.44 -21.34
C ASN A 61 9.67 -6.24 -21.46
N PHE A 62 10.36 -6.58 -20.38
CA PHE A 62 11.81 -6.68 -20.33
C PHE A 62 12.23 -7.66 -19.23
N TYR A 63 13.51 -7.93 -19.12
CA TYR A 63 14.09 -8.71 -18.03
C TYR A 63 14.87 -7.79 -17.09
N MET A 64 14.68 -7.97 -15.80
CA MET A 64 15.32 -7.22 -14.73
C MET A 64 16.12 -8.18 -13.82
N ASP A 65 17.31 -7.79 -13.42
CA ASP A 65 18.06 -8.56 -12.43
C ASP A 65 17.44 -8.40 -11.05
N LEU A 66 17.12 -9.52 -10.40
CA LEU A 66 16.84 -9.57 -8.97
C LEU A 66 17.94 -10.40 -8.31
N ASN A 67 18.94 -9.75 -7.71
CA ASN A 67 20.20 -10.32 -7.31
C ASN A 67 20.89 -11.00 -8.51
N TRP A 68 21.14 -12.29 -8.46
CA TRP A 68 21.78 -13.09 -9.52
C TRP A 68 20.80 -13.64 -10.56
N ARG A 69 19.50 -13.48 -10.35
CA ARG A 69 18.45 -14.03 -11.25
C ARG A 69 17.88 -12.94 -12.14
N GLN A 70 17.66 -13.28 -13.41
CA GLN A 70 16.88 -12.46 -14.31
C GLN A 70 15.39 -12.80 -14.20
N GLN A 71 14.60 -11.77 -13.95
CA GLN A 71 13.15 -11.88 -13.76
C GLN A 71 12.42 -11.16 -14.89
N TYR A 72 11.41 -11.82 -15.44
CA TYR A 72 10.52 -11.23 -16.43
C TYR A 72 9.68 -10.11 -15.78
N VAL A 73 9.53 -8.99 -16.49
CA VAL A 73 8.66 -7.86 -16.10
C VAL A 73 7.77 -7.52 -17.28
N GLY A 74 6.51 -7.93 -17.24
CA GLY A 74 5.48 -7.50 -18.17
C GLY A 74 4.80 -6.23 -17.64
N ILE A 75 4.44 -5.33 -18.54
CA ILE A 75 3.76 -4.08 -18.22
C ILE A 75 2.42 -4.06 -18.95
N PHE A 76 1.35 -3.93 -18.19
CA PHE A 76 0.01 -3.62 -18.70
C PHE A 76 -0.43 -2.27 -18.17
N GLU A 77 -1.28 -1.58 -18.90
CA GLU A 77 -1.88 -0.34 -18.46
C GLU A 77 -3.39 -0.31 -18.68
N MET A 78 -4.07 0.48 -17.89
CA MET A 78 -5.48 0.84 -18.12
C MET A 78 -5.77 2.19 -17.45
N GLU A 79 -6.79 2.88 -17.94
CA GLU A 79 -7.36 4.05 -17.28
C GLU A 79 -8.65 3.65 -16.57
N TYR A 80 -8.77 4.02 -15.29
CA TYR A 80 -9.97 3.79 -14.51
C TYR A 80 -10.30 5.04 -13.69
N GLU A 81 -11.51 5.56 -13.82
CA GLU A 81 -12.00 6.79 -13.16
C GLU A 81 -11.03 7.98 -13.35
N GLY A 82 -10.40 8.05 -14.52
CA GLY A 82 -9.49 9.13 -14.90
C GLY A 82 -8.12 9.09 -14.23
N ILE A 83 -7.75 7.96 -13.64
CA ILE A 83 -6.41 7.64 -13.12
C ILE A 83 -5.79 6.57 -14.01
N LYS A 84 -4.51 6.76 -14.38
CA LYS A 84 -3.74 5.76 -15.11
C LYS A 84 -3.12 4.76 -14.16
N PHE A 85 -3.43 3.49 -14.40
CA PHE A 85 -2.90 2.35 -13.67
C PHE A 85 -1.90 1.59 -14.54
N TYR A 86 -0.81 1.13 -13.92
CA TYR A 86 0.11 0.16 -14.46
C TYR A 86 0.05 -1.13 -13.64
N PHE A 87 0.06 -2.25 -14.33
CA PHE A 87 0.03 -3.58 -13.72
C PHE A 87 1.33 -4.31 -14.08
N ILE A 88 2.08 -4.71 -13.07
CA ILE A 88 3.30 -5.51 -13.26
C ILE A 88 2.92 -6.97 -13.36
N ASP A 89 3.19 -7.57 -14.53
CA ASP A 89 2.88 -8.95 -14.84
C ASP A 89 4.11 -9.83 -14.65
N ASN A 90 3.92 -10.87 -13.86
CA ASN A 90 4.83 -12.00 -13.70
C ASN A 90 4.03 -13.16 -13.09
N GLU A 91 3.74 -14.20 -13.87
CA GLU A 91 2.88 -15.31 -13.42
C GLU A 91 3.50 -16.10 -12.26
N GLU A 92 4.85 -16.18 -12.18
CA GLU A 92 5.54 -16.87 -11.09
C GLU A 92 5.22 -16.21 -9.73
N HIS A 93 5.17 -14.88 -9.70
CA HIS A 93 4.91 -14.12 -8.48
C HIS A 93 3.43 -13.80 -8.25
N PHE A 94 2.67 -13.54 -9.31
CA PHE A 94 1.31 -13.01 -9.22
C PHE A 94 0.22 -13.94 -9.78
N GLY A 95 0.58 -15.17 -10.18
CA GLY A 95 -0.37 -16.16 -10.68
C GLY A 95 -1.34 -16.72 -9.64
N GLY A 96 -1.15 -16.42 -8.36
CA GLY A 96 -2.07 -16.79 -7.28
C GLY A 96 -3.38 -16.01 -7.28
N SER A 97 -4.43 -16.58 -6.68
CA SER A 97 -5.75 -15.95 -6.57
C SER A 97 -5.81 -14.82 -5.52
N THR A 98 -4.86 -14.81 -4.59
CA THR A 98 -4.80 -13.83 -3.50
C THR A 98 -3.46 -13.07 -3.51
N PRO A 99 -3.43 -11.81 -3.05
CA PRO A 99 -2.19 -11.04 -2.99
C PRO A 99 -1.12 -11.68 -2.09
N TYR A 100 -1.55 -12.36 -1.03
CA TYR A 100 -0.66 -12.88 -0.01
C TYR A 100 -0.71 -14.42 0.02
N ALA A 101 0.45 -15.03 -0.20
CA ALA A 101 0.64 -16.49 -0.14
C ALA A 101 1.21 -16.93 1.21
N GLY A 102 1.70 -15.98 2.01
CA GLY A 102 2.39 -16.20 3.26
C GLY A 102 3.90 -16.24 3.12
N MET A 103 4.59 -16.05 4.25
CA MET A 103 6.05 -16.11 4.30
C MET A 103 6.56 -17.54 4.10
N PRO A 104 7.70 -17.76 3.45
CA PRO A 104 8.65 -16.74 2.93
C PRO A 104 8.35 -16.28 1.48
N TRP A 105 7.36 -16.83 0.82
CA TRP A 105 7.05 -16.59 -0.61
C TRP A 105 6.76 -15.11 -0.90
N ASP A 106 6.08 -14.44 0.01
CA ASP A 106 5.74 -13.02 -0.15
C ASP A 106 6.97 -12.10 -0.10
N LEU A 107 8.07 -12.53 0.54
CA LEU A 107 9.31 -11.73 0.58
C LEU A 107 9.90 -11.54 -0.83
N GLU A 108 10.06 -12.64 -1.58
CA GLU A 108 10.59 -12.55 -2.94
C GLU A 108 9.64 -11.81 -3.86
N LYS A 109 8.35 -12.12 -3.79
CA LYS A 109 7.28 -11.43 -4.52
C LYS A 109 7.36 -9.91 -4.37
N PHE A 110 7.44 -9.41 -3.14
CA PHE A 110 7.42 -7.98 -2.89
C PHE A 110 8.81 -7.31 -3.02
N ALA A 111 9.90 -8.05 -2.90
CA ALA A 111 11.22 -7.58 -3.30
C ALA A 111 11.25 -7.36 -4.83
N TYR A 112 10.77 -8.35 -5.59
CA TYR A 112 10.60 -8.25 -7.04
C TYR A 112 9.71 -7.06 -7.40
N PHE A 113 8.52 -6.96 -6.82
CA PHE A 113 7.57 -5.87 -7.09
C PHE A 113 8.15 -4.50 -6.83
N SER A 114 8.81 -4.31 -5.68
CA SER A 114 9.43 -3.04 -5.31
C SER A 114 10.49 -2.59 -6.33
N LYS A 115 11.30 -3.52 -6.82
CA LYS A 115 12.32 -3.24 -7.83
C LYS A 115 11.72 -2.99 -9.20
N ALA A 116 10.75 -3.82 -9.60
CA ALA A 116 10.05 -3.69 -10.87
C ALA A 116 9.32 -2.35 -10.99
N ALA A 117 8.66 -1.88 -9.91
CA ALA A 117 7.97 -0.59 -9.88
C ALA A 117 8.89 0.61 -10.20
N LEU A 118 10.17 0.52 -9.83
CA LEU A 118 11.17 1.50 -10.22
C LEU A 118 11.64 1.26 -11.68
N SER A 119 11.92 0.01 -12.03
CA SER A 119 12.51 -0.34 -13.32
C SER A 119 11.61 -0.03 -14.53
N ILE A 120 10.29 -0.01 -14.35
CA ILE A 120 9.34 0.30 -15.43
C ILE A 120 9.34 1.79 -15.80
N LEU A 121 9.77 2.70 -14.92
CA LEU A 121 9.56 4.14 -15.06
C LEU A 121 10.14 4.74 -16.36
N PRO A 122 11.39 4.44 -16.76
CA PRO A 122 11.90 4.90 -18.04
C PRO A 122 11.14 4.33 -19.23
N THR A 123 10.74 3.07 -19.14
CA THR A 123 10.03 2.36 -20.22
C THR A 123 8.65 2.95 -20.49
N ILE A 124 7.93 3.34 -19.43
CA ILE A 124 6.61 3.98 -19.55
C ILE A 124 6.69 5.48 -19.76
N GLY A 125 7.91 6.05 -19.85
CA GLY A 125 8.13 7.49 -20.03
C GLY A 125 7.56 8.36 -18.90
N PHE A 126 7.52 7.83 -17.67
CA PHE A 126 6.98 8.55 -16.52
C PHE A 126 8.04 8.71 -15.42
N ARG A 127 8.51 9.95 -15.26
CA ARG A 127 9.43 10.32 -14.18
C ARG A 127 8.64 10.97 -13.05
N PRO A 128 8.42 10.30 -11.92
CA PRO A 128 7.74 10.90 -10.77
C PRO A 128 8.63 11.94 -10.07
N ASP A 129 8.01 12.98 -9.53
CA ASP A 129 8.63 13.84 -8.53
C ASP A 129 8.60 13.17 -7.15
N LEU A 130 7.57 12.33 -6.91
CA LEU A 130 7.34 11.65 -5.66
C LEU A 130 6.77 10.26 -5.89
N ILE A 131 7.31 9.27 -5.15
CA ILE A 131 6.78 7.91 -5.07
C ILE A 131 6.15 7.71 -3.70
N HIS A 132 4.87 7.34 -3.69
CA HIS A 132 4.10 7.06 -2.48
C HIS A 132 3.98 5.55 -2.28
N CYS A 133 4.67 5.03 -1.28
CA CYS A 133 4.76 3.63 -0.94
C CYS A 133 3.81 3.27 0.20
N HIS A 134 3.27 2.06 0.19
CA HIS A 134 2.26 1.60 1.15
C HIS A 134 2.66 0.29 1.81
N ASP A 135 2.85 0.29 3.13
CA ASP A 135 3.22 -0.84 3.98
C ASP A 135 4.50 -1.59 3.55
N TRP A 136 4.79 -2.69 4.21
CA TRP A 136 6.01 -3.47 4.03
C TRP A 136 6.20 -4.03 2.62
N GLN A 137 5.11 -4.28 1.90
CA GLN A 137 5.14 -4.81 0.54
C GLN A 137 5.84 -3.88 -0.44
N THR A 138 5.91 -2.61 -0.11
CA THR A 138 6.62 -1.59 -0.90
C THR A 138 7.80 -0.98 -0.15
N GLY A 139 8.12 -1.53 1.01
CA GLY A 139 9.19 -1.03 1.88
C GLY A 139 10.57 -1.02 1.24
N LEU A 140 10.81 -1.89 0.26
CA LEU A 140 12.08 -1.89 -0.48
C LEU A 140 12.16 -0.85 -1.61
N VAL A 141 11.09 -0.15 -1.97
CA VAL A 141 11.13 0.90 -3.00
C VAL A 141 12.08 2.03 -2.61
N PRO A 142 11.96 2.65 -1.41
CA PRO A 142 12.92 3.67 -0.97
C PRO A 142 14.35 3.14 -0.84
N VAL A 143 14.52 1.88 -0.41
CA VAL A 143 15.83 1.24 -0.26
C VAL A 143 16.51 1.07 -1.62
N TYR A 144 15.84 0.48 -2.60
CA TYR A 144 16.37 0.30 -3.94
C TYR A 144 16.61 1.63 -4.66
N LEU A 145 15.72 2.61 -4.49
CA LEU A 145 15.93 3.94 -5.03
C LEU A 145 17.25 4.54 -4.54
N HIS A 146 17.51 4.45 -3.25
CA HIS A 146 18.76 4.92 -2.65
C HIS A 146 19.98 4.08 -3.07
N GLU A 147 19.85 2.73 -3.10
CA GLU A 147 20.98 1.83 -3.33
C GLU A 147 21.49 1.87 -4.78
N ARG A 148 20.56 1.89 -5.76
CA ARG A 148 20.92 1.67 -7.17
C ARG A 148 20.45 2.77 -8.10
N PHE A 149 19.21 3.19 -7.95
CA PHE A 149 18.57 4.00 -8.96
C PHE A 149 18.99 5.48 -8.91
N GLN A 150 19.29 6.02 -7.74
CA GLN A 150 19.73 7.45 -7.63
C GLN A 150 21.04 7.77 -8.32
N ALA A 151 21.86 6.76 -8.66
CA ALA A 151 23.07 6.96 -9.45
C ALA A 151 22.74 7.36 -10.91
N ASP A 152 21.58 6.97 -11.42
CA ASP A 152 21.08 7.33 -12.74
C ASP A 152 20.40 8.71 -12.67
N GLU A 153 20.67 9.57 -13.66
CA GLU A 153 20.13 10.93 -13.77
C GLU A 153 18.60 10.94 -13.80
N PHE A 154 17.97 9.92 -14.41
CA PHE A 154 16.52 9.79 -14.48
C PHE A 154 15.88 9.77 -13.10
N TYR A 155 16.50 9.09 -12.13
CA TYR A 155 15.93 8.92 -10.78
C TYR A 155 16.40 9.95 -9.77
N ARG A 156 17.41 10.75 -10.11
CA ARG A 156 18.03 11.70 -9.18
C ARG A 156 17.00 12.72 -8.69
N GLY A 157 16.88 12.83 -7.35
CA GLY A 157 15.99 13.80 -6.71
C GLY A 157 14.52 13.38 -6.59
N ILE A 158 14.15 12.17 -7.05
CA ILE A 158 12.83 11.59 -6.75
C ILE A 158 12.68 11.44 -5.23
N LYS A 159 11.57 11.92 -4.68
CA LYS A 159 11.23 11.84 -3.27
C LYS A 159 10.33 10.64 -2.99
N THR A 160 10.37 10.16 -1.75
CA THR A 160 9.55 9.03 -1.31
C THR A 160 8.74 9.35 -0.06
N VAL A 161 7.50 8.90 -0.04
CA VAL A 161 6.63 8.88 1.14
C VAL A 161 6.29 7.44 1.46
N MET A 162 6.40 7.06 2.72
CA MET A 162 6.02 5.73 3.20
C MET A 162 4.80 5.83 4.10
N THR A 163 3.68 5.22 3.70
CA THR A 163 2.46 5.15 4.54
C THR A 163 2.40 3.84 5.29
N ILE A 164 2.24 3.94 6.61
CA ILE A 164 1.97 2.82 7.52
C ILE A 164 0.47 2.68 7.69
N HIS A 165 -0.12 1.59 7.17
CA HIS A 165 -1.51 1.24 7.46
C HIS A 165 -1.60 0.37 8.71
N ASN A 166 -0.64 -0.56 8.88
CA ASN A 166 -0.56 -1.40 10.06
C ASN A 166 0.90 -1.78 10.36
N LEU A 167 1.48 -1.20 11.40
CA LEU A 167 2.88 -1.38 11.80
C LEU A 167 3.21 -2.82 12.23
N LYS A 168 2.20 -3.63 12.58
CA LYS A 168 2.38 -5.03 12.96
C LYS A 168 2.95 -5.88 11.82
N PHE A 169 2.60 -5.57 10.57
CA PHE A 169 3.08 -6.30 9.41
C PHE A 169 4.33 -5.62 8.85
N GLN A 170 5.49 -6.28 8.98
CA GLN A 170 6.78 -5.66 8.72
C GLN A 170 7.61 -6.34 7.63
N GLY A 171 7.20 -7.51 7.14
CA GLY A 171 8.01 -8.28 6.18
C GLY A 171 9.37 -8.67 6.81
N ILE A 172 9.32 -9.32 7.98
CA ILE A 172 10.49 -9.75 8.73
C ILE A 172 10.84 -11.20 8.36
N TRP A 173 12.12 -11.44 8.13
CA TRP A 173 12.67 -12.77 7.93
C TRP A 173 14.18 -12.79 8.17
N ASP A 174 14.77 -13.98 8.19
CA ASP A 174 16.22 -14.12 8.40
C ASP A 174 17.02 -13.31 7.38
N ARG A 175 18.06 -12.66 7.87
CA ARG A 175 18.91 -11.76 7.10
C ARG A 175 19.48 -12.41 5.84
N LYS A 176 19.93 -13.68 5.92
CA LYS A 176 20.62 -14.35 4.79
C LYS A 176 19.64 -14.58 3.63
N THR A 177 18.42 -15.01 3.94
CA THR A 177 17.36 -15.18 2.95
C THR A 177 17.01 -13.84 2.29
N ILE A 178 16.76 -12.79 3.09
CA ILE A 178 16.47 -11.46 2.54
C ILE A 178 17.63 -10.94 1.69
N GLN A 179 18.86 -11.11 2.12
CA GLN A 179 20.06 -10.72 1.37
C GLN A 179 20.18 -11.51 0.05
N SER A 180 19.91 -12.81 0.08
CA SER A 180 19.90 -13.67 -1.10
C SER A 180 18.82 -13.29 -2.12
N ILE A 181 17.65 -12.86 -1.65
CA ILE A 181 16.54 -12.40 -2.50
C ILE A 181 16.87 -11.03 -3.11
N THR A 182 17.24 -10.08 -2.27
CA THR A 182 17.32 -8.66 -2.65
C THR A 182 18.61 -8.28 -3.38
N GLY A 183 19.72 -9.00 -3.10
CA GLY A 183 21.06 -8.66 -3.56
C GLY A 183 21.65 -7.42 -2.88
N LEU A 184 21.04 -6.95 -1.79
CA LEU A 184 21.56 -5.83 -1.01
C LEU A 184 22.85 -6.25 -0.28
N SER A 185 23.83 -5.35 -0.24
CA SER A 185 25.11 -5.58 0.46
C SER A 185 24.93 -5.57 1.98
N ASP A 186 25.92 -6.07 2.70
CA ASP A 186 25.95 -6.06 4.18
C ASP A 186 25.74 -4.67 4.79
N TYR A 187 26.07 -3.62 4.04
CA TYR A 187 25.86 -2.23 4.43
C TYR A 187 24.41 -1.93 4.82
N TYR A 188 23.43 -2.61 4.17
CA TYR A 188 22.02 -2.38 4.42
C TYR A 188 21.47 -3.17 5.63
N PHE A 189 22.23 -4.13 6.15
CA PHE A 189 21.80 -5.01 7.24
C PHE A 189 22.43 -4.65 8.59
N THR A 190 22.39 -3.38 8.93
CA THR A 190 22.85 -2.83 10.21
C THR A 190 21.67 -2.35 11.07
N PRO A 191 21.83 -2.22 12.42
CA PRO A 191 20.72 -1.84 13.32
C PRO A 191 20.07 -0.49 13.01
N ASP A 192 20.78 0.41 12.35
CA ASP A 192 20.29 1.70 11.88
C ASP A 192 19.58 1.63 10.52
N LYS A 193 19.50 0.44 9.88
CA LYS A 193 18.88 0.23 8.55
C LYS A 193 17.84 -0.89 8.57
N LEU A 194 18.06 -1.97 7.81
CA LEU A 194 17.08 -3.05 7.67
C LEU A 194 17.10 -4.06 8.82
N GLU A 195 18.23 -4.20 9.56
CA GLU A 195 18.32 -5.18 10.64
C GLU A 195 17.24 -4.93 11.69
N PHE A 196 16.59 -6.00 12.13
CA PHE A 196 15.54 -5.99 13.15
C PHE A 196 15.63 -7.27 14.00
N LYS A 197 16.10 -7.14 15.24
CA LYS A 197 16.23 -8.25 16.21
C LYS A 197 16.98 -9.47 15.65
N HIS A 198 18.12 -9.23 15.00
CA HIS A 198 18.97 -10.19 14.29
C HIS A 198 18.45 -10.67 12.91
N ASP A 199 17.19 -10.40 12.59
CA ASP A 199 16.58 -10.60 11.29
C ASP A 199 16.64 -9.31 10.44
N ALA A 200 15.87 -9.22 9.37
CA ALA A 200 15.71 -7.99 8.59
C ALA A 200 14.23 -7.71 8.30
N SER A 201 13.87 -6.42 8.21
CA SER A 201 12.50 -5.95 7.98
C SER A 201 12.45 -5.04 6.76
N TYR A 202 11.56 -5.36 5.83
CA TYR A 202 11.31 -4.51 4.65
C TYR A 202 10.68 -3.18 5.04
N LEU A 203 9.70 -3.22 5.96
CA LEU A 203 9.07 -1.98 6.44
C LEU A 203 10.08 -1.07 7.11
N LYS A 204 10.93 -1.61 8.00
CA LYS A 204 11.98 -0.82 8.64
C LYS A 204 12.89 -0.16 7.61
N GLY A 205 13.32 -0.90 6.58
CA GLY A 205 14.09 -0.33 5.48
C GLY A 205 13.38 0.83 4.81
N GLY A 206 12.10 0.66 4.46
CA GLY A 206 11.27 1.70 3.88
C GLY A 206 11.17 2.94 4.77
N LEU A 207 10.95 2.75 6.08
CA LEU A 207 10.84 3.84 7.05
C LEU A 207 12.16 4.58 7.27
N VAL A 208 13.29 3.89 7.17
CA VAL A 208 14.63 4.52 7.29
C VAL A 208 14.95 5.39 6.09
N TYR A 209 14.66 4.90 4.87
CA TYR A 209 15.08 5.55 3.64
C TYR A 209 14.05 6.49 3.01
N ALA A 210 12.79 6.47 3.45
CA ALA A 210 11.78 7.40 2.94
C ALA A 210 12.04 8.85 3.39
N ASP A 211 11.73 9.82 2.53
CA ASP A 211 11.85 11.24 2.86
C ASP A 211 10.80 11.69 3.88
N ALA A 212 9.60 11.10 3.84
CA ALA A 212 8.52 11.36 4.80
C ALA A 212 7.76 10.08 5.13
N ILE A 213 7.14 10.06 6.31
CA ILE A 213 6.34 8.94 6.81
C ILE A 213 4.95 9.43 7.12
N THR A 214 3.94 8.70 6.69
CA THR A 214 2.55 8.96 7.07
C THR A 214 1.91 7.71 7.70
N THR A 215 0.87 7.93 8.49
CA THR A 215 0.01 6.86 9.01
C THR A 215 -1.44 7.31 9.07
N VAL A 216 -2.35 6.39 9.33
CA VAL A 216 -3.79 6.52 9.06
C VAL A 216 -4.58 7.30 10.13
N SER A 217 -3.94 7.83 11.16
CA SER A 217 -4.58 8.80 12.09
C SER A 217 -3.55 9.56 12.92
N ASN A 218 -3.92 10.74 13.43
CA ASN A 218 -3.09 11.51 14.34
C ASN A 218 -2.81 10.76 15.64
N THR A 219 -3.81 10.06 16.18
CA THR A 219 -3.67 9.25 17.38
C THR A 219 -2.68 8.09 17.12
N TYR A 220 -2.84 7.38 16.02
CA TYR A 220 -1.95 6.27 15.68
C TYR A 220 -0.50 6.74 15.47
N ALA A 221 -0.28 7.93 14.90
CA ALA A 221 1.05 8.51 14.78
C ALA A 221 1.73 8.73 16.16
N GLN A 222 0.94 9.00 17.21
CA GLN A 222 1.44 9.11 18.57
C GLN A 222 1.64 7.72 19.21
N GLU A 223 0.70 6.82 19.02
CA GLU A 223 0.71 5.47 19.59
C GLU A 223 1.93 4.66 19.13
N ILE A 224 2.25 4.66 17.83
CA ILE A 224 3.38 3.91 17.27
C ILE A 224 4.76 4.42 17.72
N GLN A 225 4.83 5.55 18.39
CA GLN A 225 6.02 6.07 19.06
C GLN A 225 6.17 5.53 20.49
N THR A 226 5.27 4.67 20.96
CA THR A 226 5.32 4.05 22.29
C THR A 226 5.70 2.58 22.20
N PRO A 227 6.37 2.01 23.22
CA PRO A 227 6.78 0.60 23.21
C PRO A 227 5.61 -0.38 23.02
N PHE A 228 4.41 -0.01 23.48
CA PHE A 228 3.24 -0.89 23.42
C PHE A 228 2.68 -1.04 22.00
N TYR A 229 2.62 0.05 21.23
CA TYR A 229 2.06 0.05 19.87
C TYR A 229 3.13 0.11 18.76
N GLY A 230 4.39 0.35 19.13
CA GLY A 230 5.49 0.52 18.17
C GLY A 230 6.00 -0.77 17.55
N GLU A 231 5.50 -1.95 17.99
CA GLU A 231 5.88 -3.28 17.45
C GLU A 231 7.40 -3.47 17.33
N GLY A 232 8.16 -2.84 18.26
CA GLY A 232 9.62 -2.83 18.29
C GLY A 232 10.29 -1.81 17.36
N LEU A 233 9.52 -0.97 16.69
CA LEU A 233 10.00 0.17 15.89
C LEU A 233 9.74 1.53 16.54
N ASP A 234 9.26 1.57 17.79
CA ASP A 234 8.99 2.78 18.56
C ASP A 234 10.18 3.74 18.61
N GLY A 235 11.38 3.22 18.83
CA GLY A 235 12.62 4.00 18.80
C GLY A 235 12.86 4.67 17.43
N LEU A 236 12.62 3.97 16.33
CA LEU A 236 12.71 4.53 14.99
C LEU A 236 11.62 5.59 14.77
N MET A 237 10.38 5.31 15.20
CA MET A 237 9.27 6.28 15.06
C MET A 237 9.53 7.55 15.86
N CYS A 238 10.07 7.45 17.06
CA CYS A 238 10.53 8.60 17.85
C CYS A 238 11.65 9.39 17.14
N ALA A 239 12.64 8.70 16.60
CA ALA A 239 13.75 9.33 15.86
C ALA A 239 13.27 10.05 14.59
N ARG A 240 12.20 9.55 13.95
CA ARG A 240 11.58 10.12 12.75
C ARG A 240 10.32 10.94 13.04
N ALA A 241 10.07 11.36 14.29
CA ALA A 241 8.86 12.08 14.69
C ALA A 241 8.61 13.37 13.89
N ASN A 242 9.68 14.06 13.47
CA ASN A 242 9.57 15.27 12.65
C ASN A 242 9.10 14.99 11.23
N ASP A 243 9.33 13.80 10.70
CA ASP A 243 8.94 13.37 9.37
C ASP A 243 7.62 12.58 9.37
N LEU A 244 7.13 12.20 10.55
CA LEU A 244 5.92 11.41 10.74
C LEU A 244 4.67 12.30 10.82
N ARG A 245 3.65 11.97 10.02
CA ARG A 245 2.35 12.66 10.04
C ARG A 245 1.21 11.65 10.09
N GLY A 246 0.24 11.89 10.97
CA GLY A 246 -1.04 11.17 10.98
C GLY A 246 -2.03 11.86 10.05
N ILE A 247 -2.60 11.10 9.11
CA ILE A 247 -3.62 11.59 8.17
C ILE A 247 -4.79 10.62 8.22
N VAL A 248 -5.95 11.09 8.67
CA VAL A 248 -7.16 10.25 8.73
C VAL A 248 -7.60 9.88 7.31
N ASN A 249 -7.88 8.58 7.09
CA ASN A 249 -8.40 8.13 5.81
C ASN A 249 -9.73 8.81 5.49
N GLY A 250 -9.88 9.25 4.25
CA GLY A 250 -11.14 9.74 3.70
C GLY A 250 -12.11 8.60 3.40
N LEU A 251 -13.32 8.97 3.03
CA LEU A 251 -14.35 8.05 2.54
C LEU A 251 -14.59 8.32 1.05
N ASP A 252 -14.63 7.27 0.24
CA ASP A 252 -15.12 7.39 -1.13
C ASP A 252 -16.65 7.46 -1.14
N TYR A 253 -17.18 8.64 -1.36
CA TYR A 253 -18.63 8.86 -1.38
C TYR A 253 -19.34 8.26 -2.61
N ASN A 254 -18.61 7.81 -3.62
CA ASN A 254 -19.22 7.06 -4.72
C ASN A 254 -19.59 5.63 -4.27
N GLU A 255 -18.80 5.07 -3.35
CA GLU A 255 -19.02 3.72 -2.80
C GLU A 255 -19.80 3.78 -1.46
N TRP A 256 -19.38 4.67 -0.55
CA TRP A 256 -19.90 4.75 0.82
C TRP A 256 -20.89 5.90 1.00
N ASN A 257 -21.92 5.98 0.16
CA ASN A 257 -22.94 7.02 0.24
C ASN A 257 -24.25 6.47 0.79
N PRO A 258 -24.63 6.79 2.04
CA PRO A 258 -25.87 6.28 2.63
C PRO A 258 -27.14 6.73 1.93
N GLU A 259 -27.08 7.76 1.05
CA GLU A 259 -28.23 8.18 0.24
C GLU A 259 -28.53 7.25 -0.94
N THR A 260 -27.47 6.59 -1.46
CA THR A 260 -27.55 5.79 -2.69
C THR A 260 -27.13 4.33 -2.49
N ASP A 261 -26.61 3.96 -1.33
CA ASP A 261 -26.15 2.60 -1.03
C ASP A 261 -27.33 1.61 -1.08
N ALA A 262 -27.26 0.67 -2.01
CA ALA A 262 -28.27 -0.37 -2.19
C ALA A 262 -28.15 -1.52 -1.18
N GLN A 263 -27.08 -1.59 -0.40
CA GLN A 263 -26.84 -2.67 0.56
C GLN A 263 -27.47 -2.39 1.93
N ILE A 264 -27.76 -1.14 2.25
CA ILE A 264 -28.38 -0.79 3.52
C ILE A 264 -29.89 -0.92 3.46
N ALA A 265 -30.53 -1.37 4.55
CA ALA A 265 -31.96 -1.59 4.62
C ALA A 265 -32.78 -0.33 4.38
N LYS A 266 -32.26 0.85 4.75
CA LYS A 266 -32.91 2.12 4.55
C LYS A 266 -31.88 3.24 4.28
N ASN A 267 -31.99 3.87 3.13
CA ASN A 267 -31.16 5.03 2.78
C ASN A 267 -31.46 6.23 3.69
N PHE A 268 -30.43 7.02 3.97
CA PHE A 268 -30.54 8.21 4.82
C PHE A 268 -29.55 9.29 4.42
N ASN A 269 -29.85 10.51 4.85
CA ASN A 269 -28.98 11.68 4.66
C ASN A 269 -28.84 12.48 5.97
N VAL A 270 -28.13 13.59 5.90
CA VAL A 270 -27.85 14.46 7.05
C VAL A 270 -29.17 14.94 7.74
N LYS A 271 -30.27 15.09 7.02
CA LYS A 271 -31.55 15.60 7.57
C LYS A 271 -32.33 14.55 8.33
N ASN A 272 -32.23 13.26 7.93
CA ASN A 272 -33.06 12.18 8.47
C ASN A 272 -32.29 11.04 9.14
N PHE A 273 -30.94 11.11 9.22
CA PHE A 273 -30.09 10.00 9.67
C PHE A 273 -30.47 9.47 11.07
N ARG A 274 -30.87 10.35 11.99
CA ARG A 274 -31.22 9.94 13.36
C ARG A 274 -32.37 8.92 13.38
N LYS A 275 -33.36 9.09 12.50
CA LYS A 275 -34.52 8.21 12.40
C LYS A 275 -34.23 6.99 11.53
N GLU A 276 -33.66 7.21 10.35
CA GLU A 276 -33.49 6.14 9.36
C GLU A 276 -32.34 5.19 9.69
N LYS A 277 -31.28 5.65 10.36
CA LYS A 277 -30.17 4.79 10.80
C LYS A 277 -30.61 3.77 11.86
N VAL A 278 -31.63 4.07 12.67
CA VAL A 278 -32.21 3.11 13.60
C VAL A 278 -32.82 1.91 12.86
N LYS A 279 -33.43 2.12 11.70
CA LYS A 279 -33.98 1.03 10.87
C LYS A 279 -32.87 0.10 10.37
N ASN A 280 -31.73 0.66 9.97
CA ASN A 280 -30.56 -0.13 9.57
C ASN A 280 -30.00 -0.93 10.75
N LYS A 281 -29.96 -0.34 11.96
CA LYS A 281 -29.54 -1.06 13.17
C LYS A 281 -30.46 -2.27 13.42
N LEU A 282 -31.77 -2.06 13.36
CA LEU A 282 -32.75 -3.14 13.59
C LEU A 282 -32.63 -4.26 12.55
N ALA A 283 -32.51 -3.89 11.26
CA ALA A 283 -32.33 -4.86 10.19
C ALA A 283 -31.05 -5.70 10.40
N LEU A 284 -29.92 -5.05 10.74
CA LEU A 284 -28.67 -5.75 11.04
C LEU A 284 -28.79 -6.65 12.27
N GLN A 285 -29.48 -6.21 13.32
CA GLN A 285 -29.73 -7.01 14.50
C GLN A 285 -30.57 -8.27 14.19
N GLU A 286 -31.57 -8.14 13.32
CA GLU A 286 -32.40 -9.25 12.85
C GLU A 286 -31.56 -10.24 12.04
N GLU A 287 -30.80 -9.76 11.05
CA GLU A 287 -29.89 -10.57 10.20
C GLU A 287 -28.87 -11.36 11.02
N LEU A 288 -28.28 -10.74 12.03
CA LEU A 288 -27.30 -11.36 12.92
C LEU A 288 -27.90 -12.12 14.09
N SER A 289 -29.24 -12.26 14.17
CA SER A 289 -29.95 -12.87 15.32
C SER A 289 -29.64 -12.19 16.68
N LEU A 290 -29.35 -10.90 16.68
CA LEU A 290 -29.01 -10.11 17.86
C LEU A 290 -30.19 -9.26 18.37
N ILE A 291 -31.42 -9.70 18.13
CA ILE A 291 -32.66 -8.97 18.44
C ILE A 291 -32.85 -8.67 19.94
N HIS A 292 -32.15 -9.40 20.82
CA HIS A 292 -32.19 -9.19 22.26
C HIS A 292 -31.26 -8.08 22.76
N ILE A 293 -30.42 -7.51 21.88
CA ILE A 293 -29.47 -6.45 22.25
C ILE A 293 -30.10 -5.09 21.89
N SER A 294 -30.76 -4.48 22.86
CA SER A 294 -31.44 -3.17 22.68
C SER A 294 -30.46 -2.00 22.56
N GLU A 295 -29.28 -2.09 23.19
CA GLU A 295 -28.25 -1.07 23.17
C GLU A 295 -26.92 -1.65 22.71
N PRO A 296 -26.08 -0.89 21.97
CA PRO A 296 -24.70 -1.33 21.76
C PRO A 296 -24.06 -1.46 23.13
N THR A 297 -23.49 -2.61 23.41
CA THR A 297 -22.69 -2.80 24.63
C THR A 297 -21.64 -1.71 24.63
N ARG A 298 -21.75 -0.72 25.49
CA ARG A 298 -20.62 0.12 25.81
C ARG A 298 -19.57 -0.82 26.34
N LEU A 299 -18.49 -1.00 25.61
CA LEU A 299 -17.29 -1.56 26.19
C LEU A 299 -17.07 -0.76 27.46
N ALA A 300 -17.36 -1.38 28.61
CA ALA A 300 -16.97 -0.80 29.87
C ALA A 300 -15.48 -0.54 29.74
N LEU A 301 -15.09 0.69 30.01
CA LEU A 301 -13.71 1.07 30.15
C LEU A 301 -13.08 0.09 31.15
N ILE A 302 -12.32 -0.89 30.64
CA ILE A 302 -11.40 -1.68 31.42
C ILE A 302 -10.07 -0.96 31.38
#